data_0cd067dd6a3adc78dbe5666995677c02
#
_entry.id   0cd067dd6a3adc78dbe5666995677c02
#
_cell.length_a   1.000
_cell.length_b   1.000
_cell.length_c   1.000
_cell.angle_alpha   90.00
_cell.angle_beta   90.00
_cell.angle_gamma   90.00
#
_symmetry.space_group_name_H-M   'P 1'
#
loop_
_entity.id
_entity.type
_entity.pdbx_description
1 polymer ?
#
loop_
_entity_poly.entity_id
_entity_poly.type
_entity_poly.pdbx_seq_one_letter_code
_entity_poly.pdbx_strand_id
1 'polypeptide(L)'
;MAEPEVLDAEVWLAGVVQRWLVLRPDVSHQFDVAEKRGRPWLAVDATLDQALTNLLNNAADANPEQIAIRLDWQGERVVIDIRDHGPGVAMSIADQLGATFISTKSKGMGIGLFLTHATINRFGGGVSLYNHPEGGTLTEVTLPRCAPPH
;
A
#
# COMPACT_ATOMS: atom_id res chain seq x y z
N MET A 1 -12.06 -22.02 -4.86
CA MET A 1 -11.23 -20.83 -4.57
C MET A 1 -9.93 -20.91 -5.37
N ALA A 2 -9.62 -19.87 -6.09
CA ALA A 2 -8.41 -19.87 -6.90
C ALA A 2 -7.16 -19.76 -6.03
N GLU A 3 -6.14 -20.50 -6.40
CA GLU A 3 -4.85 -20.38 -5.73
C GLU A 3 -4.19 -19.06 -6.10
N PRO A 4 -3.38 -18.49 -5.20
CA PRO A 4 -2.61 -17.30 -5.55
C PRO A 4 -1.71 -17.55 -6.75
N GLU A 5 -1.56 -16.54 -7.58
CA GLU A 5 -0.70 -16.56 -8.73
C GLU A 5 0.60 -15.83 -8.40
N VAL A 6 1.74 -16.38 -8.82
CA VAL A 6 3.03 -15.73 -8.59
C VAL A 6 3.33 -14.81 -9.77
N LEU A 7 3.43 -13.52 -9.49
CA LEU A 7 3.68 -12.50 -10.50
C LEU A 7 4.87 -11.63 -10.10
N ASP A 8 5.51 -11.06 -11.12
CA ASP A 8 6.50 -10.00 -10.91
C ASP A 8 5.82 -8.85 -10.17
N ALA A 9 6.39 -8.44 -9.05
CA ALA A 9 5.76 -7.43 -8.20
C ALA A 9 5.58 -6.09 -8.92
N GLU A 10 6.55 -5.69 -9.74
CA GLU A 10 6.43 -4.44 -10.50
C GLU A 10 5.28 -4.52 -11.51
N VAL A 11 5.19 -5.61 -12.26
CA VAL A 11 4.13 -5.81 -13.25
C VAL A 11 2.77 -5.84 -12.57
N TRP A 12 2.67 -6.57 -11.46
CA TRP A 12 1.42 -6.67 -10.72
C TRP A 12 0.99 -5.31 -10.17
N LEU A 13 1.89 -4.60 -9.51
CA LEU A 13 1.55 -3.32 -8.90
C LEU A 13 1.20 -2.28 -9.96
N ALA A 14 1.94 -2.24 -11.06
CA ALA A 14 1.62 -1.35 -12.17
C ALA A 14 0.21 -1.61 -12.70
N GLY A 15 -0.19 -2.87 -12.79
CA GLY A 15 -1.54 -3.24 -13.22
C GLY A 15 -2.61 -2.77 -12.24
N VAL A 16 -2.38 -2.95 -10.95
CA VAL A 16 -3.29 -2.46 -9.91
C VAL A 16 -3.45 -0.94 -10.02
N VAL A 17 -2.34 -0.23 -10.13
CA VAL A 17 -2.37 1.24 -10.22
C VAL A 17 -3.12 1.69 -11.47
N GLN A 18 -2.88 1.06 -12.62
CA GLN A 18 -3.55 1.43 -13.85
C GLN A 18 -5.07 1.23 -13.77
N ARG A 19 -5.51 0.11 -13.23
CA ARG A 19 -6.94 -0.14 -13.06
C ARG A 19 -7.57 0.86 -12.09
N TRP A 20 -6.85 1.19 -11.03
CA TRP A 20 -7.31 2.19 -10.06
C TRP A 20 -7.45 3.57 -10.71
N LEU A 21 -6.50 3.98 -11.55
CA LEU A 21 -6.55 5.29 -12.23
C LEU A 21 -7.74 5.41 -13.19
N VAL A 22 -8.19 4.31 -13.76
CA VAL A 22 -9.40 4.33 -14.59
C VAL A 22 -10.61 4.74 -13.75
N LEU A 23 -10.66 4.30 -12.49
CA LEU A 23 -11.73 4.62 -11.56
C LEU A 23 -11.56 5.99 -10.90
N ARG A 24 -10.34 6.50 -10.87
CA ARG A 24 -9.99 7.76 -10.22
C ARG A 24 -9.20 8.66 -11.18
N PRO A 25 -9.85 9.17 -12.25
CA PRO A 25 -9.14 10.01 -13.22
C PRO A 25 -8.71 11.36 -12.67
N ASP A 26 -9.21 11.75 -11.50
CA ASP A 26 -8.85 12.99 -10.81
C ASP A 26 -7.48 12.91 -10.11
N VAL A 27 -6.89 11.71 -10.01
CA VAL A 27 -5.66 11.51 -9.25
C VAL A 27 -4.44 11.89 -10.08
N SER A 28 -3.55 12.68 -9.49
CA SER A 28 -2.21 12.91 -9.99
C SER A 28 -1.24 12.07 -9.17
N HIS A 29 -0.44 11.25 -9.82
CA HIS A 29 0.39 10.27 -9.13
C HIS A 29 1.79 10.19 -9.70
N GLN A 30 2.68 9.61 -8.90
CA GLN A 30 4.04 9.25 -9.30
C GLN A 30 4.27 7.81 -8.85
N PHE A 31 4.84 7.00 -9.74
CA PHE A 31 5.15 5.61 -9.43
C PHE A 31 6.63 5.38 -9.68
N ASP A 32 7.37 5.07 -8.62
CA ASP A 32 8.79 4.81 -8.67
C ASP A 32 9.09 3.38 -8.22
N VAL A 33 10.08 2.78 -8.86
CA VAL A 33 10.56 1.44 -8.51
C VAL A 33 12.05 1.57 -8.17
N ALA A 34 12.46 0.93 -7.08
CA ALA A 34 13.86 0.95 -6.67
C ALA A 34 14.74 0.33 -7.74
N GLU A 35 15.91 0.94 -7.97
CA GLU A 35 16.89 0.41 -8.92
C GLU A 35 17.79 -0.57 -8.21
N LYS A 36 17.43 -1.83 -8.24
CA LYS A 36 18.16 -2.90 -7.57
C LYS A 36 18.26 -4.12 -8.46
N ARG A 37 19.25 -4.96 -8.17
CA ARG A 37 19.38 -6.24 -8.86
C ARG A 37 18.29 -7.19 -8.42
N GLY A 38 17.87 -8.04 -9.34
CA GLY A 38 16.86 -9.04 -9.10
C GLY A 38 15.47 -8.47 -9.29
N ARG A 39 14.51 -9.35 -9.42
CA ARG A 39 13.10 -9.01 -9.52
C ARG A 39 12.37 -9.61 -8.35
N PRO A 40 11.58 -8.82 -7.64
CA PRO A 40 10.74 -9.39 -6.59
C PRO A 40 9.51 -10.06 -7.21
N TRP A 41 9.14 -11.20 -6.66
CA TRP A 41 7.96 -11.96 -7.07
C TRP A 41 7.02 -12.06 -5.88
N LEU A 42 5.73 -11.99 -6.14
CA LEU A 42 4.70 -12.02 -5.11
C LEU A 42 3.63 -13.04 -5.44
N ALA A 43 3.10 -13.70 -4.41
CA ALA A 43 1.87 -14.46 -4.53
C ALA A 43 0.69 -13.50 -4.38
N VAL A 44 -0.15 -13.42 -5.40
CA VAL A 44 -1.23 -12.44 -5.46
C VAL A 44 -2.53 -13.09 -5.87
N ASP A 45 -3.65 -12.48 -5.50
CA ASP A 45 -4.98 -12.84 -6.00
C ASP A 45 -5.86 -11.59 -6.03
N ALA A 46 -7.11 -11.76 -6.41
CA ALA A 46 -8.03 -10.64 -6.53
C ALA A 46 -8.28 -9.93 -5.20
N THR A 47 -8.22 -10.65 -4.08
CA THR A 47 -8.42 -10.02 -2.78
C THR A 47 -7.26 -9.10 -2.41
N LEU A 48 -6.03 -9.48 -2.77
CA LEU A 48 -4.86 -8.61 -2.55
C LEU A 48 -4.93 -7.38 -3.45
N ASP A 49 -5.35 -7.57 -4.71
CA ASP A 49 -5.57 -6.43 -5.62
C ASP A 49 -6.55 -5.43 -5.00
N GLN A 50 -7.65 -5.93 -4.46
CA GLN A 50 -8.66 -5.07 -3.84
C GLN A 50 -8.11 -4.38 -2.59
N ALA A 51 -7.30 -5.07 -1.80
CA ALA A 51 -6.70 -4.48 -0.61
C ALA A 51 -5.81 -3.29 -0.98
N LEU A 52 -4.97 -3.43 -2.00
CA LEU A 52 -4.13 -2.34 -2.48
C LEU A 52 -4.96 -1.19 -3.04
N THR A 53 -6.01 -1.50 -3.78
CA THR A 53 -6.92 -0.49 -4.32
C THR A 53 -7.56 0.32 -3.18
N ASN A 54 -7.95 -0.35 -2.10
CA ASN A 54 -8.52 0.33 -0.94
C ASN A 54 -7.54 1.29 -0.29
N LEU A 55 -6.27 0.88 -0.18
CA LEU A 55 -5.23 1.76 0.38
C LEU A 55 -4.95 2.96 -0.53
N LEU A 56 -4.94 2.74 -1.84
CA LEU A 56 -4.77 3.82 -2.80
C LEU A 56 -5.95 4.81 -2.74
N ASN A 57 -7.17 4.30 -2.59
CA ASN A 57 -8.35 5.15 -2.43
C ASN A 57 -8.28 5.98 -1.16
N ASN A 58 -7.82 5.39 -0.05
CA ASN A 58 -7.67 6.13 1.20
C ASN A 58 -6.68 7.28 1.04
N ALA A 59 -5.57 7.04 0.37
CA ALA A 59 -4.59 8.09 0.10
C ALA A 59 -5.18 9.19 -0.79
N ALA A 60 -5.89 8.81 -1.85
CA ALA A 60 -6.48 9.76 -2.78
C ALA A 60 -7.62 10.56 -2.15
N ASP A 61 -8.37 9.95 -1.24
CA ASP A 61 -9.42 10.66 -0.52
C ASP A 61 -8.84 11.75 0.38
N ALA A 62 -7.63 11.52 0.90
CA ALA A 62 -6.94 12.54 1.70
C ALA A 62 -6.41 13.68 0.82
N ASN A 63 -5.82 13.35 -0.32
CA ASN A 63 -5.32 14.34 -1.27
C ASN A 63 -5.09 13.71 -2.65
N PRO A 64 -6.02 13.87 -3.60
CA PRO A 64 -5.86 13.25 -4.92
C PRO A 64 -4.81 13.92 -5.79
N GLU A 65 -4.31 15.08 -5.42
CA GLU A 65 -3.40 15.84 -6.27
C GLU A 65 -1.97 15.36 -6.23
N GLN A 66 -1.57 14.67 -5.16
CA GLN A 66 -0.19 14.22 -4.99
C GLN A 66 -0.13 12.88 -4.28
N ILE A 67 -0.12 11.82 -5.07
CA ILE A 67 0.04 10.46 -4.55
C ILE A 67 1.35 9.93 -5.07
N ALA A 68 2.27 9.54 -4.18
CA ALA A 68 3.53 8.90 -4.56
C ALA A 68 3.49 7.43 -4.16
N ILE A 69 3.77 6.57 -5.12
CA ILE A 69 3.78 5.12 -4.92
C ILE A 69 5.20 4.64 -5.21
N ARG A 70 5.78 3.89 -4.30
CA ARG A 70 7.14 3.37 -4.46
C ARG A 70 7.17 1.89 -4.16
N LEU A 71 7.81 1.14 -5.05
CA LEU A 71 8.07 -0.29 -4.87
C LEU A 71 9.54 -0.48 -4.55
N ASP A 72 9.82 -1.18 -3.48
CA ASP A 72 11.17 -1.53 -3.09
C ASP A 72 11.16 -2.98 -2.57
N TRP A 73 12.34 -3.55 -2.40
CA TRP A 73 12.45 -4.87 -1.80
C TRP A 73 13.79 -4.99 -1.10
N GLN A 74 13.81 -5.75 -0.03
CA GLN A 74 15.02 -5.97 0.75
C GLN A 74 14.96 -7.37 1.36
N GLY A 75 15.93 -8.21 1.04
CA GLY A 75 15.94 -9.58 1.49
C GLY A 75 14.72 -10.33 1.00
N GLU A 76 13.94 -10.87 1.92
CA GLU A 76 12.76 -11.65 1.59
C GLU A 76 11.46 -10.84 1.67
N ARG A 77 11.57 -9.51 1.73
CA ARG A 77 10.40 -8.66 1.83
C ARG A 77 10.30 -7.71 0.66
N VAL A 78 9.07 -7.51 0.24
CA VAL A 78 8.70 -6.47 -0.73
C VAL A 78 7.99 -5.38 0.07
N VAL A 79 8.34 -4.12 -0.21
CA VAL A 79 7.77 -2.96 0.48
C VAL A 79 7.11 -2.06 -0.54
N ILE A 80 5.86 -1.72 -0.29
CA ILE A 80 5.11 -0.79 -1.13
C ILE A 80 4.75 0.40 -0.26
N ASP A 81 5.25 1.58 -0.63
CA ASP A 81 4.95 2.82 0.06
C ASP A 81 3.93 3.62 -0.74
N ILE A 82 2.90 4.09 -0.06
CA ILE A 82 1.90 4.98 -0.64
C ILE A 82 1.89 6.23 0.22
N ARG A 83 2.36 7.34 -0.35
CA ARG A 83 2.40 8.60 0.36
C ARG A 83 1.40 9.58 -0.21
N ASP A 84 0.58 10.15 0.65
CA ASP A 84 -0.23 11.30 0.32
C ASP A 84 0.34 12.55 0.98
N HIS A 85 -0.12 13.71 0.55
CA HIS A 85 0.29 15.00 1.11
C HIS A 85 -0.88 15.71 1.78
N GLY A 86 -1.86 14.93 2.24
CA GLY A 86 -3.02 15.46 2.94
C GLY A 86 -2.67 15.94 4.34
N PRO A 87 -3.68 16.19 5.17
CA PRO A 87 -3.46 16.73 6.52
C PRO A 87 -2.76 15.79 7.48
N GLY A 88 -2.62 14.51 7.13
CA GLY A 88 -2.07 13.53 8.04
C GLY A 88 -3.06 13.12 9.11
N VAL A 89 -2.56 12.42 10.12
CA VAL A 89 -3.35 12.00 11.26
C VAL A 89 -3.17 13.01 12.38
N ALA A 90 -4.20 13.14 13.24
CA ALA A 90 -4.12 14.05 14.37
C ALA A 90 -2.85 13.82 15.19
N MET A 91 -2.14 14.89 15.51
CA MET A 91 -0.86 14.81 16.22
C MET A 91 -0.97 14.07 17.54
N SER A 92 -2.10 14.25 18.24
CA SER A 92 -2.30 13.57 19.51
C SER A 92 -2.28 12.04 19.36
N ILE A 93 -2.80 11.53 18.27
CA ILE A 93 -2.78 10.11 17.99
C ILE A 93 -1.38 9.66 17.59
N ALA A 94 -0.72 10.41 16.73
CA ALA A 94 0.64 10.12 16.31
C ALA A 94 1.62 10.10 17.47
N ASP A 95 1.50 11.06 18.39
CA ASP A 95 2.35 11.13 19.58
C ASP A 95 2.16 9.92 20.47
N GLN A 96 0.92 9.51 20.69
CA GLN A 96 0.60 8.36 21.52
C GLN A 96 1.16 7.06 20.96
N LEU A 97 1.21 6.95 19.66
CA LEU A 97 1.65 5.73 18.98
C LEU A 97 3.11 5.79 18.55
N GLY A 98 3.83 6.88 18.91
CA GLY A 98 5.22 7.04 18.51
C GLY A 98 5.40 7.15 17.00
N ALA A 99 4.40 7.68 16.30
CA ALA A 99 4.34 7.80 14.85
C ALA A 99 4.48 6.46 14.12
N THR A 100 4.24 5.34 14.80
CA THR A 100 4.21 4.04 14.17
C THR A 100 2.81 3.74 13.68
N PHE A 101 2.23 2.64 14.09
CA PHE A 101 0.91 2.24 13.61
C PHE A 101 -0.17 3.19 14.14
N ILE A 102 -1.00 3.71 13.24
CA ILE A 102 -2.14 4.55 13.56
C ILE A 102 -3.39 3.69 13.55
N SER A 103 -4.23 3.85 14.56
CA SER A 103 -5.43 3.06 14.70
C SER A 103 -6.32 3.17 13.46
N THR A 104 -6.90 2.06 13.06
CA THR A 104 -7.87 2.00 11.98
C THR A 104 -9.24 2.54 12.38
N LYS A 105 -9.37 3.07 13.58
CA LYS A 105 -10.65 3.55 14.11
C LYS A 105 -10.99 4.97 13.70
N SER A 106 -10.31 5.52 12.72
CA SER A 106 -10.69 6.82 12.18
C SER A 106 -12.07 6.74 11.55
N LYS A 107 -12.84 7.81 11.67
CA LYS A 107 -14.18 7.85 11.13
C LYS A 107 -14.19 7.55 9.65
N GLY A 108 -15.08 6.65 9.23
CA GLY A 108 -15.27 6.31 7.83
C GLY A 108 -14.26 5.34 7.27
N MET A 109 -13.28 4.94 8.07
CA MET A 109 -12.23 4.02 7.60
C MET A 109 -12.29 2.65 8.27
N GLY A 110 -13.14 2.48 9.28
CA GLY A 110 -13.07 1.36 10.19
C GLY A 110 -13.11 -0.02 9.54
N ILE A 111 -14.23 -0.37 8.91
CA ILE A 111 -14.43 -1.73 8.40
C ILE A 111 -13.57 -1.98 7.17
N GLY A 112 -13.55 -1.04 6.23
CA GLY A 112 -12.77 -1.20 5.00
C GLY A 112 -11.29 -1.40 5.27
N LEU A 113 -10.72 -0.57 6.14
CA LEU A 113 -9.30 -0.67 6.46
C LEU A 113 -9.00 -1.91 7.29
N PHE A 114 -9.91 -2.32 8.16
CA PHE A 114 -9.78 -3.56 8.91
C PHE A 114 -9.69 -4.77 7.98
N LEU A 115 -10.59 -4.85 6.99
CA LEU A 115 -10.58 -5.95 6.03
C LEU A 115 -9.32 -5.94 5.18
N THR A 116 -8.84 -4.75 4.81
CA THR A 116 -7.59 -4.60 4.07
C THR A 116 -6.41 -5.14 4.87
N HIS A 117 -6.31 -4.78 6.15
CA HIS A 117 -5.27 -5.30 7.04
C HIS A 117 -5.35 -6.81 7.17
N ALA A 118 -6.56 -7.35 7.35
CA ALA A 118 -6.75 -8.79 7.48
C ALA A 118 -6.32 -9.53 6.22
N THR A 119 -6.63 -8.98 5.05
CA THR A 119 -6.23 -9.57 3.78
C THR A 119 -4.72 -9.61 3.64
N ILE A 120 -4.05 -8.50 3.89
CA ILE A 120 -2.59 -8.41 3.76
C ILE A 120 -1.91 -9.32 4.78
N ASN A 121 -2.41 -9.38 6.01
CA ASN A 121 -1.90 -10.29 7.02
C ASN A 121 -2.04 -11.75 6.59
N ARG A 122 -3.13 -12.10 5.93
CA ARG A 122 -3.34 -13.46 5.43
C ARG A 122 -2.28 -13.85 4.40
N PHE A 123 -1.75 -12.87 3.63
CA PHE A 123 -0.65 -13.10 2.70
C PHE A 123 0.72 -13.08 3.38
N GLY A 124 0.77 -12.97 4.70
CA GLY A 124 2.03 -12.96 5.44
C GLY A 124 2.65 -11.58 5.56
N GLY A 125 1.94 -10.55 5.19
CA GLY A 125 2.43 -9.20 5.22
C GLY A 125 1.86 -8.36 6.34
N GLY A 126 2.06 -7.05 6.24
CA GLY A 126 1.53 -6.11 7.21
C GLY A 126 1.36 -4.72 6.60
N VAL A 127 0.59 -3.90 7.27
CA VAL A 127 0.35 -2.51 6.89
C VAL A 127 0.63 -1.63 8.08
N SER A 128 1.41 -0.58 7.87
CA SER A 128 1.69 0.43 8.89
C SER A 128 1.40 1.81 8.30
N LEU A 129 0.88 2.70 9.14
CA LEU A 129 0.57 4.07 8.76
C LEU A 129 1.40 5.01 9.63
N TYR A 130 2.05 5.95 8.98
CA TYR A 130 2.91 6.93 9.64
C TYR A 130 2.51 8.34 9.22
N ASN A 131 2.62 9.30 10.13
CA ASN A 131 2.64 10.71 9.74
C ASN A 131 4.00 11.03 9.14
N HIS A 132 3.99 11.64 7.96
CA HIS A 132 5.25 12.05 7.33
C HIS A 132 5.73 13.37 7.97
N PRO A 133 7.04 13.51 8.25
CA PRO A 133 7.56 14.73 8.87
C PRO A 133 7.25 16.01 8.08
N GLU A 134 7.13 15.88 6.77
CA GLU A 134 6.85 17.01 5.87
C GLU A 134 5.36 17.16 5.55
N GLY A 135 4.51 16.46 6.28
CA GLY A 135 3.06 16.49 6.08
C GLY A 135 2.56 15.27 5.31
N GLY A 136 1.29 14.96 5.53
CA GLY A 136 0.64 13.83 4.90
C GLY A 136 0.88 12.52 5.64
N THR A 137 0.43 11.44 5.03
CA THR A 137 0.51 10.10 5.60
C THR A 137 1.29 9.19 4.68
N LEU A 138 2.12 8.34 5.26
CA LEU A 138 2.80 7.26 4.57
C LEU A 138 2.15 5.95 4.96
N THR A 139 1.65 5.21 3.98
CA THR A 139 1.14 3.86 4.17
C THR A 139 2.20 2.90 3.66
N GLU A 140 2.70 2.06 4.55
CA GLU A 140 3.72 1.08 4.19
C GLU A 140 3.11 -0.32 4.21
N VAL A 141 3.19 -1.01 3.08
CA VAL A 141 2.74 -2.39 2.94
C VAL A 141 3.97 -3.27 2.78
N THR A 142 4.07 -4.30 3.60
CA THR A 142 5.12 -5.30 3.45
C THR A 142 4.50 -6.63 3.07
N LEU A 143 5.14 -7.34 2.15
CA LEU A 143 4.69 -8.65 1.69
C LEU A 143 5.90 -9.56 1.58
N PRO A 144 5.73 -10.87 1.85
CA PRO A 144 6.84 -11.80 1.68
C PRO A 144 7.16 -11.99 0.20
N ARG A 145 8.44 -12.02 -0.09
CA ARG A 145 8.94 -12.25 -1.44
C ARG A 145 8.86 -13.74 -1.75
N CYS A 146 8.40 -14.07 -2.95
CA CYS A 146 8.33 -15.44 -3.41
C CYS A 146 9.48 -15.77 -4.35
N ALA A 147 9.71 -17.07 -4.57
CA ALA A 147 10.60 -17.50 -5.64
C ALA A 147 9.90 -17.26 -6.99
N PRO A 148 10.66 -17.03 -8.06
CA PRO A 148 10.07 -16.88 -9.38
C PRO A 148 9.36 -18.17 -9.80
N PRO A 149 8.31 -18.05 -10.64
CA PRO A 149 7.61 -19.25 -11.13
C PRO A 149 8.50 -20.04 -12.08
N HIS A 150 8.24 -21.32 -12.12
CA HIS A 150 8.96 -22.23 -13.02
C HIS A 150 8.50 -22.11 -14.46
#